data_f6e9fdac6bc3cb71120b7f0440a909a7
#
_entry.id   f6e9fdac6bc3cb71120b7f0440a909a7
#
_cell.length_a   1.000
_cell.length_b   1.000
_cell.length_c   1.000
_cell.angle_alpha   90.00
_cell.angle_beta   90.00
_cell.angle_gamma   90.00
#
_symmetry.space_group_name_H-M   'P 1'
#
loop_
_entity.id
_entity.type
_entity.pdbx_description
1 polymer ?
#
loop_
_entity_poly.entity_id
_entity_poly.type
_entity_poly.pdbx_seq_one_letter_code
_entity_poly.pdbx_strand_id
1 'polypeptide(L)'
;RVRSSAASDVYKRQQIGMTATPKESEKVSNIDYFGEPVYIYSLKQGIEDGFLAPFKVINITTNIGDGWRPYRGQTDIFGNVIEDRIYNNRDYDYTIILQDRIDEVAREITEYLKSTDRMQKTIVFCASEDHAERMRIALINYNSDMVKENPDYCVRITGSDVYGKSKLDYFISVSEPYPVIATTSELLSTGADCKMTKL
;
A
#
# COMPACT_ATOMS: atom_id res chain seq x y z
N ARG A 1 5.25 -37.87 27.81
CA ARG A 1 6.38 -38.50 27.08
C ARG A 1 6.50 -38.08 25.62
N VAL A 2 5.83 -37.04 25.19
CA VAL A 2 5.90 -36.56 23.80
C VAL A 2 6.80 -35.32 23.65
N ARG A 3 7.31 -34.77 24.76
CA ARG A 3 8.13 -33.54 24.74
C ARG A 3 9.64 -33.73 24.46
N SER A 4 10.17 -34.97 24.53
CA SER A 4 11.61 -35.19 24.32
C SER A 4 12.00 -35.43 22.87
N SER A 5 11.06 -35.82 21.98
CA SER A 5 11.35 -36.04 20.56
C SER A 5 11.38 -34.75 19.75
N ALA A 6 10.53 -33.77 20.10
CA ALA A 6 10.50 -32.47 19.40
C ALA A 6 11.76 -31.64 19.64
N ALA A 7 12.32 -31.65 20.86
CA ALA A 7 13.54 -30.94 21.16
C ALA A 7 14.78 -31.57 20.50
N SER A 8 14.82 -32.89 20.31
CA SER A 8 15.94 -33.57 19.63
C SER A 8 15.88 -33.42 18.11
N ASP A 9 14.69 -33.23 17.53
CA ASP A 9 14.51 -32.98 16.10
C ASP A 9 14.88 -31.54 15.69
N VAL A 10 14.64 -30.56 16.55
CA VAL A 10 15.09 -29.16 16.36
C VAL A 10 16.62 -29.07 16.31
N TYR A 11 17.34 -29.90 17.10
CA TYR A 11 18.79 -29.91 17.11
C TYR A 11 19.43 -30.51 15.84
N LYS A 12 18.69 -31.25 15.05
CA LYS A 12 19.17 -31.93 13.84
C LYS A 12 18.81 -31.24 12.55
N ARG A 13 17.98 -30.20 12.57
CA ARG A 13 17.52 -29.49 11.38
C ARG A 13 18.02 -28.06 11.40
N GLN A 14 18.75 -27.70 10.37
CA GLN A 14 19.11 -26.31 10.13
C GLN A 14 17.86 -25.58 9.62
N GLN A 15 17.63 -24.38 10.13
CA GLN A 15 16.57 -23.48 9.68
C GLN A 15 17.21 -22.30 8.96
N ILE A 16 16.72 -22.00 7.77
CA ILE A 16 17.16 -20.87 6.96
C ILE A 16 15.96 -19.95 6.78
N GLY A 17 16.10 -18.68 7.15
CA GLY A 17 15.13 -17.64 6.90
C GLY A 17 15.57 -16.73 5.76
N MET A 18 14.69 -16.42 4.83
CA MET A 18 14.89 -15.38 3.82
C MET A 18 13.72 -14.40 3.88
N THR A 19 14.01 -13.11 3.93
CA THR A 19 12.98 -12.07 3.94
C THR A 19 13.53 -10.77 3.34
N ALA A 20 12.69 -10.04 2.63
CA ALA A 20 12.97 -8.67 2.20
C ALA A 20 12.57 -7.63 3.24
N THR A 21 11.80 -8.04 4.26
CA THR A 21 11.24 -7.17 5.31
C THR A 21 11.50 -7.78 6.69
N PRO A 22 12.75 -7.78 7.17
CA PRO A 22 13.05 -8.29 8.51
C PRO A 22 12.25 -7.52 9.56
N LYS A 23 11.67 -8.26 10.51
CA LYS A 23 10.91 -7.67 11.61
C LYS A 23 11.81 -7.57 12.84
N GLU A 24 11.91 -6.35 13.35
CA GLU A 24 12.57 -6.04 14.60
C GLU A 24 11.59 -5.21 15.46
N SER A 25 10.94 -5.88 16.40
CA SER A 25 10.00 -5.26 17.34
C SER A 25 10.17 -5.90 18.72
N GLU A 26 9.64 -5.28 19.77
CA GLU A 26 9.70 -5.81 21.14
C GLU A 26 9.15 -7.24 21.30
N LYS A 27 8.27 -7.67 20.39
CA LYS A 27 7.63 -8.99 20.46
C LYS A 27 8.16 -10.00 19.45
N VAL A 28 8.77 -9.53 18.36
CA VAL A 28 9.26 -10.38 17.26
C VAL A 28 10.53 -9.76 16.71
N SER A 29 11.64 -10.48 16.83
CA SER A 29 12.93 -10.13 16.24
C SER A 29 13.45 -11.31 15.43
N ASN A 30 13.81 -11.04 14.18
CA ASN A 30 14.45 -12.02 13.32
C ASN A 30 15.88 -12.31 13.79
N ILE A 31 16.59 -11.29 14.32
CA ILE A 31 17.95 -11.41 14.82
C ILE A 31 17.98 -12.29 16.08
N ASP A 32 17.02 -12.13 16.99
CA ASP A 32 16.92 -12.95 18.21
C ASP A 32 16.69 -14.44 17.88
N TYR A 33 15.97 -14.74 16.80
CA TYR A 33 15.64 -16.11 16.42
C TYR A 33 16.71 -16.77 15.56
N PHE A 34 17.22 -16.08 14.53
CA PHE A 34 18.16 -16.65 13.55
C PHE A 34 19.62 -16.25 13.77
N GLY A 35 19.89 -15.26 14.65
CA GLY A 35 21.19 -14.62 14.78
C GLY A 35 21.42 -13.55 13.71
N GLU A 36 22.65 -13.04 13.65
CA GLU A 36 23.03 -12.06 12.62
C GLU A 36 22.86 -12.63 11.20
N PRO A 37 22.41 -11.79 10.25
CA PRO A 37 22.24 -12.23 8.87
C PRO A 37 23.56 -12.76 8.27
N VAL A 38 23.50 -13.94 7.65
CA VAL A 38 24.64 -14.52 6.93
C VAL A 38 24.95 -13.72 5.66
N TYR A 39 23.92 -13.14 5.05
CA TYR A 39 24.06 -12.32 3.84
C TYR A 39 22.94 -11.27 3.80
N ILE A 40 23.31 -10.05 3.41
CA ILE A 40 22.38 -8.95 3.17
C ILE A 40 22.61 -8.44 1.74
N TYR A 41 21.56 -8.50 0.92
CA TYR A 41 21.52 -7.89 -0.40
C TYR A 41 20.60 -6.65 -0.33
N SER A 42 21.21 -5.49 -0.26
CA SER A 42 20.48 -4.25 -0.05
C SER A 42 19.78 -3.76 -1.32
N LEU A 43 18.71 -2.93 -1.15
CA LEU A 43 18.04 -2.26 -2.26
C LEU A 43 19.04 -1.48 -3.14
N LYS A 44 20.01 -0.79 -2.51
CA LYS A 44 21.04 -0.05 -3.21
C LYS A 44 21.89 -0.96 -4.12
N GLN A 45 22.36 -2.08 -3.60
CA GLN A 45 23.11 -3.06 -4.39
C GLN A 45 22.26 -3.60 -5.55
N GLY A 46 20.98 -3.91 -5.31
CA GLY A 46 20.09 -4.40 -6.36
C GLY A 46 19.88 -3.40 -7.50
N ILE A 47 19.87 -2.10 -7.19
CA ILE A 47 19.82 -1.02 -8.20
C ILE A 47 21.16 -0.89 -8.93
N GLU A 48 22.29 -0.90 -8.22
CA GLU A 48 23.63 -0.80 -8.79
C GLU A 48 23.94 -1.98 -9.71
N ASP A 49 23.51 -3.18 -9.35
CA ASP A 49 23.67 -4.41 -10.15
C ASP A 49 22.67 -4.51 -11.32
N GLY A 50 21.70 -3.58 -11.42
CA GLY A 50 20.71 -3.54 -12.50
C GLY A 50 19.55 -4.52 -12.36
N PHE A 51 19.39 -5.19 -11.22
CA PHE A 51 18.24 -6.08 -10.96
C PHE A 51 17.00 -5.34 -10.51
N LEU A 52 17.17 -4.17 -9.89
CA LEU A 52 16.07 -3.33 -9.41
C LEU A 52 16.07 -1.98 -10.12
N ALA A 53 14.88 -1.48 -10.42
CA ALA A 53 14.70 -0.17 -11.03
C ALA A 53 15.03 0.94 -10.03
N PRO A 54 15.69 2.03 -10.46
CA PRO A 54 15.82 3.23 -9.64
C PRO A 54 14.45 3.85 -9.40
N PHE A 55 14.28 4.50 -8.24
CA PHE A 55 13.04 5.16 -7.87
C PHE A 55 13.28 6.60 -7.42
N LYS A 56 12.25 7.42 -7.51
CA LYS A 56 12.22 8.79 -6.99
C LYS A 56 11.11 8.89 -5.95
N VAL A 57 11.45 9.42 -4.78
CA VAL A 57 10.48 9.70 -3.72
C VAL A 57 9.99 11.14 -3.87
N ILE A 58 8.69 11.33 -3.93
CA ILE A 58 8.02 12.63 -3.90
C ILE A 58 7.17 12.67 -2.64
N ASN A 59 7.53 13.56 -1.71
CA ASN A 59 6.75 13.78 -0.50
C ASN A 59 5.72 14.88 -0.75
N ILE A 60 4.44 14.54 -0.60
CA ILE A 60 3.34 15.49 -0.69
C ILE A 60 2.79 15.69 0.72
N THR A 61 2.86 16.92 1.22
CA THR A 61 2.29 17.30 2.51
C THR A 61 0.95 18.02 2.27
N THR A 62 -0.08 17.56 2.94
CA THR A 62 -1.40 18.19 2.94
C THR A 62 -1.56 19.06 4.18
N ASN A 63 -2.49 20.01 4.15
CA ASN A 63 -2.87 20.82 5.31
C ASN A 63 -3.55 19.99 6.43
N ILE A 64 -4.00 18.78 6.11
CA ILE A 64 -4.52 17.77 7.04
C ILE A 64 -3.44 16.68 7.19
N GLY A 65 -2.41 16.97 7.97
CA GLY A 65 -1.29 16.09 8.22
C GLY A 65 -0.97 15.95 9.70
N ASP A 66 0.29 15.70 10.01
CA ASP A 66 0.76 15.63 11.41
C ASP A 66 0.51 16.95 12.13
N GLY A 67 -0.07 16.88 13.33
CA GLY A 67 -0.37 18.03 14.16
C GLY A 67 -1.68 18.75 13.82
N TRP A 68 -2.50 18.20 12.93
CA TRP A 68 -3.81 18.76 12.64
C TRP A 68 -4.77 18.67 13.83
N ARG A 69 -5.60 19.71 14.00
CA ARG A 69 -6.61 19.79 15.03
C ARG A 69 -7.95 20.19 14.41
N PRO A 70 -9.07 19.51 14.74
CA PRO A 70 -10.37 19.87 14.22
C PRO A 70 -10.81 21.23 14.73
N TYR A 71 -11.62 21.95 13.95
CA TYR A 71 -12.36 23.08 14.46
C TYR A 71 -13.56 22.58 15.30
N ARG A 72 -14.02 23.43 16.21
CA ARG A 72 -15.11 23.08 17.13
C ARG A 72 -16.37 22.64 16.38
N GLY A 73 -16.84 21.43 16.64
CA GLY A 73 -18.03 20.85 16.03
C GLY A 73 -17.80 20.23 14.65
N GLN A 74 -16.57 20.10 14.21
CA GLN A 74 -16.25 19.36 12.97
C GLN A 74 -16.65 17.89 13.12
N THR A 75 -17.22 17.32 12.05
CA THR A 75 -17.65 15.92 12.01
C THR A 75 -16.80 15.10 11.03
N ASP A 76 -16.71 13.80 11.31
CA ASP A 76 -16.19 12.81 10.37
C ASP A 76 -17.21 12.50 9.26
N ILE A 77 -16.88 11.58 8.35
CA ILE A 77 -17.78 11.18 7.24
C ILE A 77 -19.08 10.50 7.73
N PHE A 78 -19.11 10.02 8.96
CA PHE A 78 -20.30 9.38 9.57
C PHE A 78 -21.17 10.37 10.34
N GLY A 79 -20.74 11.64 10.41
CA GLY A 79 -21.44 12.68 11.16
C GLY A 79 -21.11 12.70 12.66
N ASN A 80 -20.14 11.91 13.13
CA ASN A 80 -19.71 11.96 14.52
C ASN A 80 -18.82 13.17 14.75
N VAL A 81 -19.06 13.88 15.87
CA VAL A 81 -18.20 15.01 16.25
C VAL A 81 -16.79 14.50 16.54
N ILE A 82 -15.81 15.11 15.87
CA ILE A 82 -14.40 14.77 16.05
C ILE A 82 -13.93 15.31 17.40
N GLU A 83 -13.25 14.47 18.17
CA GLU A 83 -12.68 14.85 19.45
C GLU A 83 -11.64 15.98 19.28
N ASP A 84 -11.69 16.98 20.17
CA ASP A 84 -10.74 18.11 20.16
C ASP A 84 -9.36 17.71 20.72
N ARG A 85 -8.55 17.09 19.87
CA ARG A 85 -7.16 16.71 20.15
C ARG A 85 -6.27 16.91 18.91
N ILE A 86 -4.98 16.76 19.06
CA ILE A 86 -4.04 16.76 17.96
C ILE A 86 -4.04 15.37 17.31
N TYR A 87 -4.18 15.34 15.98
CA TYR A 87 -4.16 14.14 15.16
C TYR A 87 -2.86 14.05 14.36
N ASN A 88 -2.36 12.83 14.20
CA ASN A 88 -1.16 12.52 13.44
C ASN A 88 -1.51 11.59 12.28
N ASN A 89 -0.57 11.37 11.37
CA ASN A 89 -0.78 10.52 10.18
C ASN A 89 -1.28 9.10 10.50
N ARG A 90 -0.99 8.57 11.69
CA ARG A 90 -1.46 7.25 12.14
C ARG A 90 -2.93 7.20 12.57
N ASP A 91 -3.53 8.34 12.84
CA ASP A 91 -4.93 8.44 13.25
C ASP A 91 -5.89 8.39 12.07
N TYR A 92 -5.44 8.84 10.89
CA TYR A 92 -6.27 8.93 9.70
C TYR A 92 -6.59 7.55 9.13
N ASP A 93 -7.81 7.40 8.62
CA ASP A 93 -8.36 6.20 8.00
C ASP A 93 -8.52 5.00 8.94
N TYR A 94 -8.11 5.14 10.21
CA TYR A 94 -8.36 4.18 11.29
C TYR A 94 -9.26 4.75 12.37
N THR A 95 -8.85 5.86 12.99
CA THR A 95 -9.60 6.51 14.10
C THR A 95 -10.51 7.60 13.59
N ILE A 96 -10.10 8.31 12.53
CA ILE A 96 -10.84 9.41 11.91
C ILE A 96 -10.79 9.29 10.40
N ILE A 97 -11.91 9.48 9.75
CA ILE A 97 -12.01 9.45 8.29
C ILE A 97 -12.51 10.81 7.81
N LEU A 98 -11.68 11.48 7.02
CA LEU A 98 -11.95 12.79 6.44
C LEU A 98 -12.04 12.66 4.93
N GLN A 99 -13.22 12.96 4.37
CA GLN A 99 -13.43 12.90 2.92
C GLN A 99 -12.54 13.90 2.18
N ASP A 100 -12.39 15.11 2.71
CA ASP A 100 -11.55 16.15 2.11
C ASP A 100 -10.10 15.69 1.91
N ARG A 101 -9.56 14.86 2.84
CA ARG A 101 -8.22 14.31 2.72
C ARG A 101 -8.13 13.28 1.59
N ILE A 102 -9.13 12.42 1.45
CA ILE A 102 -9.19 11.41 0.39
C ILE A 102 -9.27 12.11 -0.98
N ASP A 103 -10.13 13.11 -1.09
CA ASP A 103 -10.32 13.88 -2.33
C ASP A 103 -9.05 14.64 -2.71
N GLU A 104 -8.35 15.24 -1.74
CA GLU A 104 -7.08 15.94 -1.96
C GLU A 104 -6.01 14.98 -2.50
N VAL A 105 -5.84 13.81 -1.87
CA VAL A 105 -4.87 12.80 -2.32
C VAL A 105 -5.23 12.29 -3.73
N ALA A 106 -6.51 12.02 -4.01
CA ALA A 106 -6.96 11.57 -5.32
C ALA A 106 -6.73 12.64 -6.39
N ARG A 107 -6.91 13.92 -6.05
CA ARG A 107 -6.61 15.06 -6.92
C ARG A 107 -5.12 15.11 -7.26
N GLU A 108 -4.25 15.06 -6.26
CA GLU A 108 -2.80 15.12 -6.45
C GLU A 108 -2.28 13.96 -7.32
N ILE A 109 -2.74 12.73 -7.08
CA ILE A 109 -2.41 11.57 -7.91
C ILE A 109 -2.85 11.82 -9.36
N THR A 110 -4.07 12.31 -9.54
CA THR A 110 -4.62 12.57 -10.87
C THR A 110 -3.84 13.67 -11.62
N GLU A 111 -3.48 14.75 -10.94
CA GLU A 111 -2.68 15.83 -11.53
C GLU A 111 -1.28 15.36 -11.91
N TYR A 112 -0.66 14.53 -11.07
CA TYR A 112 0.62 13.91 -11.39
C TYR A 112 0.52 13.03 -12.64
N LEU A 113 -0.49 12.17 -12.73
CA LEU A 113 -0.71 11.32 -13.91
C LEU A 113 -1.00 12.16 -15.17
N LYS A 114 -1.78 13.24 -15.08
CA LYS A 114 -2.03 14.17 -16.18
C LYS A 114 -0.76 14.87 -16.65
N SER A 115 0.17 15.15 -15.75
CA SER A 115 1.43 15.82 -16.07
C SER A 115 2.50 14.88 -16.65
N THR A 116 2.34 13.58 -16.49
CA THR A 116 3.30 12.56 -16.92
C THR A 116 2.70 11.62 -17.97
N ASP A 117 2.00 10.59 -17.53
CA ASP A 117 1.34 9.61 -18.40
C ASP A 117 0.11 9.03 -17.70
N ARG A 118 -1.07 9.30 -18.25
CA ARG A 118 -2.34 8.83 -17.70
C ARG A 118 -2.55 7.32 -17.79
N MET A 119 -1.76 6.62 -18.59
CA MET A 119 -1.77 5.15 -18.72
C MET A 119 -0.68 4.48 -17.88
N GLN A 120 0.04 5.25 -17.08
CA GLN A 120 1.07 4.73 -16.18
C GLN A 120 0.46 3.85 -15.09
N LYS A 121 0.84 2.57 -15.05
CA LYS A 121 0.41 1.63 -14.01
C LYS A 121 0.77 2.18 -12.62
N THR A 122 -0.24 2.32 -11.77
CA THR A 122 -0.17 2.99 -10.48
C THR A 122 -0.76 2.11 -9.39
N ILE A 123 -0.05 1.96 -8.26
CA ILE A 123 -0.58 1.30 -7.07
C ILE A 123 -0.80 2.35 -5.98
N VAL A 124 -1.99 2.37 -5.40
CA VAL A 124 -2.34 3.24 -4.27
C VAL A 124 -2.58 2.38 -3.04
N PHE A 125 -1.61 2.39 -2.12
CA PHE A 125 -1.72 1.68 -0.85
C PHE A 125 -2.59 2.46 0.13
N CYS A 126 -3.60 1.80 0.66
CA CYS A 126 -4.59 2.33 1.58
C CYS A 126 -4.52 1.61 2.93
N ALA A 127 -4.97 2.29 3.99
CA ALA A 127 -4.93 1.78 5.35
C ALA A 127 -5.84 0.56 5.59
N SER A 128 -6.96 0.48 4.84
CA SER A 128 -7.95 -0.60 4.94
C SER A 128 -8.61 -0.84 3.58
N GLU A 129 -9.39 -1.92 3.47
CA GLU A 129 -10.19 -2.20 2.27
C GLU A 129 -11.26 -1.13 2.03
N ASP A 130 -11.87 -0.60 3.11
CA ASP A 130 -12.84 0.51 3.02
C ASP A 130 -12.17 1.81 2.56
N HIS A 131 -10.94 2.09 3.03
CA HIS A 131 -10.16 3.21 2.53
C HIS A 131 -9.84 3.03 1.05
N ALA A 132 -9.45 1.82 0.61
CA ALA A 132 -9.19 1.51 -0.79
C ALA A 132 -10.42 1.74 -1.68
N GLU A 133 -11.63 1.43 -1.19
CA GLU A 133 -12.87 1.70 -1.92
C GLU A 133 -13.18 3.20 -2.01
N ARG A 134 -13.06 3.95 -0.91
CA ARG A 134 -13.26 5.41 -0.94
C ARG A 134 -12.27 6.10 -1.87
N MET A 135 -11.00 5.69 -1.83
CA MET A 135 -9.96 6.20 -2.71
C MET A 135 -10.25 5.88 -4.18
N ARG A 136 -10.70 4.65 -4.48
CA ARG A 136 -11.13 4.27 -5.83
C ARG A 136 -12.26 5.17 -6.34
N ILE A 137 -13.27 5.41 -5.52
CA ILE A 137 -14.40 6.29 -5.89
C ILE A 137 -13.91 7.71 -6.17
N ALA A 138 -13.07 8.27 -5.32
CA ALA A 138 -12.50 9.59 -5.52
C ALA A 138 -11.66 9.67 -6.82
N LEU A 139 -10.80 8.68 -7.08
CA LEU A 139 -10.00 8.61 -8.31
C LEU A 139 -10.88 8.47 -9.57
N ILE A 140 -11.96 7.70 -9.52
CA ILE A 140 -12.95 7.59 -10.62
C ILE A 140 -13.58 8.95 -10.90
N ASN A 141 -13.95 9.70 -9.87
CA ASN A 141 -14.56 11.03 -10.04
C ASN A 141 -13.60 12.01 -10.72
N TYR A 142 -12.33 12.04 -10.32
CA TYR A 142 -11.31 12.92 -10.95
C TYR A 142 -10.85 12.46 -12.33
N ASN A 143 -11.06 11.18 -12.68
CA ASN A 143 -10.70 10.58 -13.95
C ASN A 143 -11.92 10.06 -14.73
N SER A 144 -13.06 10.72 -14.60
CA SER A 144 -14.32 10.29 -15.20
C SER A 144 -14.29 10.19 -16.73
N ASP A 145 -13.43 10.93 -17.40
CA ASP A 145 -13.15 10.83 -18.83
C ASP A 145 -12.53 9.47 -19.18
N MET A 146 -11.49 9.05 -18.48
CA MET A 146 -10.81 7.75 -18.68
C MET A 146 -11.71 6.56 -18.32
N VAL A 147 -12.50 6.71 -17.25
CA VAL A 147 -13.45 5.68 -16.83
C VAL A 147 -14.61 5.51 -17.82
N LYS A 148 -15.01 6.56 -18.54
CA LYS A 148 -15.97 6.45 -19.64
C LYS A 148 -15.42 5.67 -20.84
N GLU A 149 -14.11 5.77 -21.08
CA GLU A 149 -13.46 4.99 -22.15
C GLU A 149 -13.32 3.51 -21.71
N ASN A 150 -12.90 3.28 -20.47
CA ASN A 150 -12.80 1.93 -19.92
C ASN A 150 -13.12 1.93 -18.42
N PRO A 151 -14.20 1.23 -17.97
CA PRO A 151 -14.58 1.12 -16.55
C PRO A 151 -13.48 0.53 -15.65
N ASP A 152 -12.57 -0.25 -16.22
CA ASP A 152 -11.44 -0.86 -15.49
C ASP A 152 -10.23 0.08 -15.36
N TYR A 153 -10.36 1.35 -15.70
CA TYR A 153 -9.27 2.32 -15.52
C TYR A 153 -8.76 2.37 -14.07
N CYS A 154 -9.68 2.35 -13.10
CA CYS A 154 -9.36 2.32 -11.67
C CYS A 154 -10.13 1.19 -10.97
N VAL A 155 -9.41 0.21 -10.42
CA VAL A 155 -9.97 -0.98 -9.79
C VAL A 155 -9.43 -1.14 -8.36
N ARG A 156 -10.31 -1.53 -7.43
CA ARG A 156 -9.87 -1.97 -6.11
C ARG A 156 -9.43 -3.43 -6.19
N ILE A 157 -8.21 -3.72 -5.75
CA ILE A 157 -7.64 -5.07 -5.71
C ILE A 157 -7.30 -5.40 -4.26
N THR A 158 -8.25 -6.04 -3.56
CA THR A 158 -8.14 -6.41 -2.15
C THR A 158 -8.49 -7.88 -1.90
N GLY A 159 -8.18 -8.36 -0.70
CA GLY A 159 -8.37 -9.77 -0.34
C GLY A 159 -9.82 -10.25 -0.38
N SER A 160 -10.79 -9.41 -0.05
CA SER A 160 -12.22 -9.75 -0.04
C SER A 160 -12.93 -9.51 -1.38
N ASP A 161 -12.35 -8.72 -2.28
CA ASP A 161 -12.97 -8.31 -3.55
C ASP A 161 -12.77 -9.37 -4.64
N VAL A 162 -13.83 -10.12 -4.98
CA VAL A 162 -13.79 -11.15 -6.03
C VAL A 162 -13.51 -10.55 -7.40
N TYR A 163 -14.13 -9.40 -7.73
CA TYR A 163 -13.92 -8.73 -9.00
C TYR A 163 -12.49 -8.19 -9.10
N GLY A 164 -12.03 -7.48 -8.08
CA GLY A 164 -10.67 -6.95 -8.04
C GLY A 164 -9.61 -8.05 -8.15
N LYS A 165 -9.80 -9.17 -7.47
CA LYS A 165 -8.89 -10.34 -7.61
C LYS A 165 -8.83 -10.87 -9.04
N SER A 166 -9.95 -10.91 -9.75
CA SER A 166 -9.97 -11.35 -11.15
C SER A 166 -9.21 -10.40 -12.09
N LYS A 167 -8.98 -9.15 -11.65
CA LYS A 167 -8.22 -8.14 -12.41
C LYS A 167 -6.72 -8.11 -12.06
N LEU A 168 -6.28 -8.85 -11.06
CA LEU A 168 -4.90 -8.86 -10.62
C LEU A 168 -3.94 -9.29 -11.74
N ASP A 169 -4.22 -10.40 -12.42
CA ASP A 169 -3.38 -10.91 -13.50
C ASP A 169 -3.28 -9.91 -14.68
N TYR A 170 -4.38 -9.21 -14.98
CA TYR A 170 -4.39 -8.14 -15.99
C TYR A 170 -3.57 -6.92 -15.54
N PHE A 171 -3.64 -6.57 -14.25
CA PHE A 171 -2.84 -5.47 -13.72
C PHE A 171 -1.34 -5.76 -13.78
N ILE A 172 -0.93 -7.00 -13.46
CA ILE A 172 0.47 -7.43 -13.47
C ILE A 172 0.99 -7.61 -14.91
N SER A 173 0.12 -7.96 -15.85
CA SER A 173 0.49 -8.25 -17.24
C SER A 173 1.14 -7.04 -17.92
N VAL A 174 2.21 -7.30 -18.65
CA VAL A 174 2.91 -6.30 -19.47
C VAL A 174 2.10 -5.92 -20.73
N SER A 175 1.30 -6.85 -21.24
CA SER A 175 0.54 -6.68 -22.49
C SER A 175 -0.82 -6.01 -22.29
N GLU A 176 -1.36 -6.03 -21.07
CA GLU A 176 -2.68 -5.53 -20.78
C GLU A 176 -2.63 -4.07 -20.31
N PRO A 177 -3.28 -3.13 -21.02
CA PRO A 177 -3.27 -1.72 -20.64
C PRO A 177 -4.10 -1.44 -19.38
N TYR A 178 -5.16 -2.21 -19.12
CA TYR A 178 -6.07 -2.03 -17.98
C TYR A 178 -6.02 -3.22 -17.02
N PRO A 179 -6.23 -3.01 -15.71
CA PRO A 179 -6.38 -1.72 -15.01
C PRO A 179 -5.13 -0.86 -15.04
N VAL A 180 -5.32 0.47 -14.97
CA VAL A 180 -4.22 1.45 -14.87
C VAL A 180 -3.94 1.76 -13.40
N ILE A 181 -4.97 2.07 -12.62
CA ILE A 181 -4.84 2.38 -11.19
C ILE A 181 -5.42 1.24 -10.36
N ALA A 182 -4.60 0.68 -9.45
CA ALA A 182 -5.03 -0.30 -8.47
C ALA A 182 -5.01 0.32 -7.06
N THR A 183 -6.18 0.42 -6.41
CA THR A 183 -6.25 0.74 -4.98
C THR A 183 -6.24 -0.55 -4.16
N THR A 184 -5.40 -0.63 -3.14
CA THR A 184 -5.22 -1.85 -2.36
C THR A 184 -4.91 -1.54 -0.89
N SER A 185 -5.06 -2.52 -0.01
CA SER A 185 -4.59 -2.43 1.38
C SER A 185 -3.34 -3.28 1.59
N GLU A 186 -3.46 -4.59 1.54
CA GLU A 186 -2.37 -5.52 1.87
C GLU A 186 -1.98 -6.43 0.70
N LEU A 187 -2.92 -6.77 -0.18
CA LEU A 187 -2.75 -7.83 -1.19
C LEU A 187 -1.56 -7.60 -2.13
N LEU A 188 -1.28 -6.36 -2.51
CA LEU A 188 -0.18 -6.01 -3.41
C LEU A 188 1.11 -5.62 -2.67
N SER A 189 1.14 -5.67 -1.33
CA SER A 189 2.30 -5.26 -0.53
C SER A 189 3.46 -6.23 -0.63
N THR A 190 3.18 -7.51 -0.90
CA THR A 190 4.20 -8.56 -1.03
C THR A 190 3.83 -9.57 -2.12
N GLY A 191 4.82 -9.99 -2.91
CA GLY A 191 4.68 -11.10 -3.86
C GLY A 191 4.04 -10.77 -5.20
N ALA A 192 3.67 -9.54 -5.49
CA ALA A 192 3.19 -9.11 -6.80
C ALA A 192 4.36 -8.53 -7.62
N ASP A 193 4.75 -9.19 -8.70
CA ASP A 193 5.77 -8.70 -9.63
C ASP A 193 5.12 -7.82 -10.71
N CYS A 194 4.89 -6.56 -10.40
CA CYS A 194 4.26 -5.59 -11.29
C CYS A 194 5.31 -4.77 -12.05
N LYS A 195 5.94 -5.35 -13.06
CA LYS A 195 7.05 -4.72 -13.82
C LYS A 195 6.69 -3.39 -14.48
N MET A 196 5.42 -3.18 -14.80
CA MET A 196 4.94 -1.96 -15.47
C MET A 196 4.51 -0.86 -14.51
N THR A 197 4.49 -1.11 -13.20
CA THR A 197 4.14 -0.11 -12.19
C THR A 197 5.23 0.95 -12.09
N LYS A 198 4.84 2.22 -12.15
CA LYS A 198 5.75 3.37 -12.09
C LYS A 198 5.40 4.35 -10.96
N LEU A 199 4.20 4.27 -10.40
CA LEU A 199 3.72 5.12 -9.30
C LEU A 199 2.99 4.28 -8.25
#